data_eefb9a7905981f4d883f5232f53dd192
#
_entry.id   eefb9a7905981f4d883f5232f53dd192
#
_cell.length_a   1.000
_cell.length_b   1.000
_cell.length_c   1.000
_cell.angle_alpha   90.00
_cell.angle_beta   90.00
_cell.angle_gamma   90.00
#
_symmetry.space_group_name_H-M   'P 1'
#
loop_
_entity.id
_entity.type
_entity.pdbx_description
1 polymer ?
#
loop_
_entity_poly.entity_id
_entity_poly.type
_entity_poly.pdbx_seq_one_letter_code
_entity_poly.pdbx_strand_id
1 'polypeptide(L)'
;MAITLPTLLTAAGLGLHTVGAAVVPDIPIQWVAVTELEDPLPFLSGGEVVLTTGLRQKTTTAQRSFVRRVHESGALGIGFGTGLGHRQVPAALVDEADSLGLPVFRVPYETPFIAIGKIVADSLSADHYSRLESLLKGHQVLASALLGEGGLPQLLRELATMLGTDVVLSQYGAQLFSTETTGGAGSGAPGGHWHRLPVATGLKDRCTLAIAEPYNPNAIVAYAQSLISVELSNQARRRASERAVVGQLCQDVVRGTLAGPDAVARLGGAGIDTALRQVVVIVEVASGQRRALRTLPTPAGFASGVEALVDERLVIAVPDGDGPVLSQQMGAYLHGAGLTAKVGYGGAYAQASGFRWSYFEARESLTRGLPVNTPDRLSLTSLLMASEDVPLADLAAEALDPVVAFDQRHHAELMVTLERYLMLNGSVAAVAEALQLHRNTVRYRLQQIQDLSGYDPGVTADRVHLYLALNVRGLR
;
A
#
# COMPACT_ATOMS: atom_id res chain seq x y z
N MET A 1 -36.95 -3.55 5.02
CA MET A 1 -37.37 -4.37 3.84
C MET A 1 -38.27 -3.53 2.97
N ALA A 2 -38.00 -3.42 1.70
CA ALA A 2 -38.85 -2.68 0.78
C ALA A 2 -40.25 -3.32 0.72
N ILE A 3 -41.30 -2.50 0.79
CA ILE A 3 -42.69 -2.99 0.80
C ILE A 3 -43.05 -3.59 -0.56
N THR A 4 -43.68 -4.76 -0.56
CA THR A 4 -44.20 -5.42 -1.77
C THR A 4 -45.71 -5.33 -1.81
N LEU A 5 -46.30 -5.57 -2.99
CA LEU A 5 -47.76 -5.52 -3.15
C LEU A 5 -48.50 -6.50 -2.23
N PRO A 6 -48.06 -7.77 -2.03
CA PRO A 6 -48.63 -8.67 -1.03
C PRO A 6 -48.63 -8.09 0.39
N THR A 7 -47.50 -7.48 0.79
CA THR A 7 -47.36 -6.86 2.10
C THR A 7 -48.27 -5.65 2.27
N LEU A 8 -48.41 -4.83 1.22
CA LEU A 8 -49.31 -3.67 1.24
C LEU A 8 -50.79 -4.11 1.37
N LEU A 9 -51.17 -5.17 0.67
CA LEU A 9 -52.55 -5.69 0.72
C LEU A 9 -52.91 -6.26 2.09
N THR A 10 -51.95 -6.74 2.85
CA THR A 10 -52.15 -7.27 4.23
C THR A 10 -51.94 -6.21 5.31
N ALA A 11 -51.60 -4.98 4.93
CA ALA A 11 -51.38 -3.90 5.90
C ALA A 11 -52.64 -3.59 6.71
N ALA A 12 -52.50 -3.62 8.06
CA ALA A 12 -53.62 -3.40 8.94
C ALA A 12 -54.20 -1.98 8.80
N GLY A 13 -55.54 -1.92 8.78
CA GLY A 13 -56.28 -0.65 8.73
C GLY A 13 -56.54 -0.09 7.34
N LEU A 14 -56.02 -0.69 6.26
CA LEU A 14 -56.28 -0.24 4.90
C LEU A 14 -57.51 -0.94 4.26
N GLY A 15 -57.87 -2.14 4.69
CA GLY A 15 -59.01 -2.90 4.16
C GLY A 15 -58.92 -3.15 2.67
N LEU A 16 -57.75 -3.33 2.13
CA LEU A 16 -57.51 -3.60 0.71
C LEU A 16 -57.88 -5.07 0.38
N HIS A 17 -58.56 -5.26 -0.71
CA HIS A 17 -58.98 -6.62 -1.17
C HIS A 17 -58.64 -6.82 -2.64
N THR A 18 -57.96 -7.88 -2.97
CA THR A 18 -57.74 -8.27 -4.38
C THR A 18 -59.03 -8.57 -5.09
N VAL A 19 -59.10 -8.17 -6.35
CA VAL A 19 -60.24 -8.43 -7.25
C VAL A 19 -59.68 -9.02 -8.53
N GLY A 20 -60.31 -10.11 -8.99
CA GLY A 20 -59.80 -10.83 -10.17
C GLY A 20 -58.90 -12.01 -9.81
N ALA A 21 -58.33 -12.62 -10.85
CA ALA A 21 -57.53 -13.84 -10.75
C ALA A 21 -56.04 -13.63 -10.99
N ALA A 22 -55.59 -12.40 -11.31
CA ALA A 22 -54.19 -12.11 -11.57
C ALA A 22 -53.31 -12.36 -10.34
N VAL A 23 -52.15 -13.00 -10.56
CA VAL A 23 -51.17 -13.30 -9.48
C VAL A 23 -50.50 -12.03 -9.02
N VAL A 24 -50.50 -11.80 -7.72
CA VAL A 24 -49.84 -10.63 -7.08
C VAL A 24 -48.33 -10.86 -7.05
N PRO A 25 -47.54 -10.04 -7.74
CA PRO A 25 -46.09 -10.21 -7.76
C PRO A 25 -45.46 -9.79 -6.44
N ASP A 26 -44.48 -10.57 -5.97
CA ASP A 26 -43.71 -10.22 -4.78
C ASP A 26 -42.48 -9.38 -5.16
N ILE A 27 -42.73 -8.23 -5.76
CA ILE A 27 -41.74 -7.27 -6.24
C ILE A 27 -41.84 -5.98 -5.40
N PRO A 28 -40.73 -5.35 -5.04
CA PRO A 28 -40.72 -4.08 -4.30
C PRO A 28 -41.45 -2.97 -5.06
N ILE A 29 -42.37 -2.29 -4.37
CA ILE A 29 -43.07 -1.12 -4.90
C ILE A 29 -42.09 0.06 -4.91
N GLN A 30 -41.91 0.69 -6.06
CA GLN A 30 -41.05 1.87 -6.18
C GLN A 30 -41.76 3.15 -5.78
N TRP A 31 -43.07 3.27 -6.10
CA TRP A 31 -43.88 4.43 -5.79
C TRP A 31 -45.37 4.11 -5.84
N VAL A 32 -46.19 5.04 -5.35
CA VAL A 32 -47.64 5.01 -5.55
C VAL A 32 -48.06 6.20 -6.40
N ALA A 33 -48.57 5.94 -7.57
CA ALA A 33 -49.05 6.95 -8.49
C ALA A 33 -50.57 7.10 -8.33
N VAL A 34 -51.05 8.29 -8.01
CA VAL A 34 -52.50 8.59 -7.99
C VAL A 34 -52.85 9.34 -9.26
N THR A 35 -53.77 8.82 -10.07
CA THR A 35 -54.12 9.43 -11.34
C THR A 35 -55.57 9.20 -11.70
N GLU A 36 -56.19 10.25 -12.28
CA GLU A 36 -57.52 10.16 -12.94
C GLU A 36 -57.42 10.44 -14.44
N LEU A 37 -56.19 10.38 -15.01
CA LEU A 37 -55.99 10.60 -16.42
C LEU A 37 -56.54 9.44 -17.24
N GLU A 38 -57.03 9.72 -18.46
CA GLU A 38 -57.40 8.69 -19.43
C GLU A 38 -56.14 7.96 -19.95
N ASP A 39 -55.05 8.70 -20.09
CA ASP A 39 -53.76 8.19 -20.49
C ASP A 39 -52.68 8.53 -19.44
N PRO A 40 -52.37 7.61 -18.51
CA PRO A 40 -51.35 7.83 -17.52
C PRO A 40 -49.94 7.42 -17.99
N LEU A 41 -49.78 6.75 -19.13
CA LEU A 41 -48.54 6.16 -19.63
C LEU A 41 -47.35 7.16 -19.63
N PRO A 42 -47.49 8.43 -20.10
CA PRO A 42 -46.41 9.38 -20.15
C PRO A 42 -45.86 9.80 -18.76
N PHE A 43 -46.59 9.51 -17.68
CA PHE A 43 -46.32 9.92 -16.32
C PHE A 43 -45.93 8.77 -15.38
N LEU A 44 -45.83 7.56 -15.93
CA LEU A 44 -45.43 6.36 -15.19
C LEU A 44 -44.06 5.90 -15.65
N SER A 45 -43.28 5.38 -14.72
CA SER A 45 -41.86 4.97 -14.95
C SER A 45 -41.65 3.47 -14.81
N GLY A 46 -42.65 2.74 -14.35
CA GLY A 46 -42.60 1.30 -14.06
C GLY A 46 -42.30 1.01 -12.60
N GLY A 47 -42.84 -0.11 -12.11
CA GLY A 47 -42.68 -0.51 -10.70
C GLY A 47 -43.58 0.23 -9.70
N GLU A 48 -44.53 1.06 -10.18
CA GLU A 48 -45.50 1.74 -9.34
C GLU A 48 -46.77 0.89 -9.12
N VAL A 49 -47.48 1.23 -8.06
CA VAL A 49 -48.90 0.90 -7.85
C VAL A 49 -49.73 2.11 -8.26
N VAL A 50 -50.63 1.94 -9.22
CA VAL A 50 -51.48 3.02 -9.71
C VAL A 50 -52.82 3.03 -8.98
N LEU A 51 -53.17 4.17 -8.36
CA LEU A 51 -54.44 4.37 -7.68
C LEU A 51 -55.35 5.29 -8.49
N THR A 52 -56.59 4.87 -8.68
CA THR A 52 -57.62 5.64 -9.43
C THR A 52 -59.00 5.41 -8.87
N THR A 53 -59.90 6.40 -8.98
CA THR A 53 -61.32 6.24 -8.68
C THR A 53 -62.17 5.93 -9.93
N GLY A 54 -61.54 5.91 -11.11
CA GLY A 54 -62.22 5.66 -12.38
C GLY A 54 -63.08 6.85 -12.85
N LEU A 55 -62.77 8.05 -12.40
CA LEU A 55 -63.58 9.25 -12.68
C LEU A 55 -63.73 9.51 -14.20
N ARG A 56 -62.73 9.26 -14.98
CA ARG A 56 -62.69 9.42 -16.43
C ARG A 56 -62.93 8.11 -17.20
N GLN A 57 -62.82 6.95 -16.58
CA GLN A 57 -62.98 5.62 -17.18
C GLN A 57 -64.45 5.20 -17.12
N LYS A 58 -65.36 6.02 -17.75
CA LYS A 58 -66.82 5.83 -17.68
C LYS A 58 -67.37 4.75 -18.61
N THR A 59 -66.66 4.46 -19.69
CA THR A 59 -67.09 3.44 -20.68
C THR A 59 -66.20 2.19 -20.57
N THR A 60 -66.76 1.04 -20.99
CA THR A 60 -66.00 -0.23 -21.02
C THR A 60 -64.73 -0.14 -21.88
N THR A 61 -64.77 0.62 -22.97
CA THR A 61 -63.63 0.86 -23.85
C THR A 61 -62.57 1.68 -23.15
N ALA A 62 -62.94 2.75 -22.43
CA ALA A 62 -62.00 3.59 -21.66
C ALA A 62 -61.36 2.80 -20.51
N GLN A 63 -62.13 1.94 -19.84
CA GLN A 63 -61.62 1.07 -18.76
C GLN A 63 -60.55 0.10 -19.27
N ARG A 64 -60.82 -0.60 -20.37
CA ARG A 64 -59.84 -1.51 -20.99
C ARG A 64 -58.61 -0.78 -21.51
N SER A 65 -58.81 0.36 -22.18
CA SER A 65 -57.68 1.17 -22.66
C SER A 65 -56.78 1.65 -21.52
N PHE A 66 -57.34 2.09 -20.42
CA PHE A 66 -56.59 2.52 -19.20
C PHE A 66 -55.72 1.37 -18.67
N VAL A 67 -56.31 0.17 -18.50
CA VAL A 67 -55.57 -1.01 -18.01
C VAL A 67 -54.39 -1.35 -18.91
N ARG A 68 -54.56 -1.34 -20.22
CA ARG A 68 -53.48 -1.61 -21.18
C ARG A 68 -52.33 -0.64 -21.03
N ARG A 69 -52.62 0.66 -20.92
CA ARG A 69 -51.60 1.70 -20.74
C ARG A 69 -50.86 1.59 -19.40
N VAL A 70 -51.58 1.24 -18.34
CA VAL A 70 -50.95 0.97 -17.02
C VAL A 70 -50.08 -0.28 -17.08
N HIS A 71 -50.54 -1.34 -17.79
CA HIS A 71 -49.73 -2.52 -17.99
C HIS A 71 -48.48 -2.25 -18.85
N GLU A 72 -48.64 -1.48 -19.95
CA GLU A 72 -47.52 -1.07 -20.82
C GLU A 72 -46.44 -0.26 -20.08
N SER A 73 -46.84 0.50 -19.05
CA SER A 73 -45.87 1.25 -18.22
C SER A 73 -45.01 0.38 -17.29
N GLY A 74 -45.37 -0.91 -17.12
CA GLY A 74 -44.70 -1.80 -16.16
C GLY A 74 -45.12 -1.58 -14.71
N ALA A 75 -46.32 -1.04 -14.49
CA ALA A 75 -46.91 -0.90 -13.15
C ALA A 75 -47.18 -2.27 -12.51
N LEU A 76 -47.08 -2.38 -11.20
CA LEU A 76 -47.21 -3.62 -10.43
C LEU A 76 -48.67 -3.98 -10.12
N GLY A 77 -49.59 -3.04 -10.28
CA GLY A 77 -51.01 -3.27 -10.01
C GLY A 77 -51.83 -1.99 -9.98
N ILE A 78 -53.15 -2.16 -9.99
CA ILE A 78 -54.13 -1.06 -9.94
C ILE A 78 -54.93 -1.14 -8.63
N GLY A 79 -54.90 -0.10 -7.82
CA GLY A 79 -55.81 0.11 -6.70
C GLY A 79 -56.99 0.96 -7.12
N PHE A 80 -58.20 0.38 -7.12
CA PHE A 80 -59.41 1.06 -7.53
C PHE A 80 -60.24 1.52 -6.33
N GLY A 81 -60.40 2.82 -6.17
CA GLY A 81 -61.20 3.44 -5.11
C GLY A 81 -62.68 3.31 -5.37
N THR A 82 -63.40 2.69 -4.46
CA THR A 82 -64.88 2.52 -4.53
C THR A 82 -65.60 3.49 -3.59
N GLY A 83 -66.85 3.79 -3.92
CA GLY A 83 -67.72 4.65 -3.06
C GLY A 83 -67.90 6.09 -3.55
N LEU A 84 -67.03 6.59 -4.46
CA LEU A 84 -67.13 7.93 -5.05
C LEU A 84 -67.88 7.95 -6.38
N GLY A 85 -67.49 7.19 -7.37
CA GLY A 85 -68.15 7.12 -8.69
C GLY A 85 -68.66 5.73 -9.02
N HIS A 86 -68.01 4.74 -8.45
CA HIS A 86 -68.33 3.34 -8.65
C HIS A 86 -68.53 2.64 -7.32
N ARG A 87 -69.66 1.87 -7.19
CA ARG A 87 -69.92 1.05 -5.99
C ARG A 87 -69.00 -0.16 -5.88
N GLN A 88 -68.56 -0.67 -7.01
CA GLN A 88 -67.65 -1.80 -7.14
C GLN A 88 -66.66 -1.52 -8.26
N VAL A 89 -65.56 -2.28 -8.31
CA VAL A 89 -64.59 -2.22 -9.41
C VAL A 89 -65.30 -2.66 -10.67
N PRO A 90 -65.20 -1.91 -11.81
CA PRO A 90 -65.89 -2.24 -13.05
C PRO A 90 -65.40 -3.59 -13.60
N ALA A 91 -66.32 -4.48 -13.98
CA ALA A 91 -65.97 -5.80 -14.50
C ALA A 91 -65.05 -5.76 -15.73
N ALA A 92 -65.32 -4.82 -16.67
CA ALA A 92 -64.47 -4.68 -17.85
C ALA A 92 -63.02 -4.26 -17.56
N LEU A 93 -62.80 -3.59 -16.45
CA LEU A 93 -61.44 -3.26 -15.96
C LEU A 93 -60.75 -4.52 -15.40
N VAL A 94 -61.47 -5.31 -14.60
CA VAL A 94 -60.95 -6.54 -13.99
C VAL A 94 -60.65 -7.59 -15.06
N ASP A 95 -61.59 -7.82 -15.99
CA ASP A 95 -61.43 -8.80 -17.08
C ASP A 95 -60.20 -8.49 -17.94
N GLU A 96 -59.97 -7.22 -18.26
CA GLU A 96 -58.82 -6.81 -19.05
C GLU A 96 -57.52 -6.95 -18.24
N ALA A 97 -57.53 -6.59 -16.97
CA ALA A 97 -56.38 -6.72 -16.08
C ALA A 97 -55.98 -8.20 -15.88
N ASP A 98 -56.94 -9.07 -15.66
CA ASP A 98 -56.71 -10.51 -15.56
C ASP A 98 -56.14 -11.09 -16.85
N SER A 99 -56.62 -10.64 -18.01
CA SER A 99 -56.09 -11.08 -19.32
C SER A 99 -54.63 -10.70 -19.55
N LEU A 100 -54.17 -9.62 -18.90
CA LEU A 100 -52.81 -9.10 -18.94
C LEU A 100 -51.95 -9.52 -17.74
N GLY A 101 -52.52 -10.23 -16.77
CA GLY A 101 -51.83 -10.62 -15.53
C GLY A 101 -51.52 -9.44 -14.61
N LEU A 102 -52.25 -8.32 -14.71
CA LEU A 102 -52.06 -7.14 -13.88
C LEU A 102 -52.98 -7.18 -12.66
N PRO A 103 -52.49 -7.27 -11.43
CA PRO A 103 -53.30 -7.33 -10.24
C PRO A 103 -54.15 -6.09 -10.04
N VAL A 104 -55.41 -6.30 -9.67
CA VAL A 104 -56.35 -5.24 -9.29
C VAL A 104 -56.80 -5.46 -7.84
N PHE A 105 -56.83 -4.41 -7.06
CA PHE A 105 -57.39 -4.46 -5.70
C PHE A 105 -58.36 -3.30 -5.46
N ARG A 106 -59.35 -3.59 -4.63
CA ARG A 106 -60.31 -2.61 -4.19
C ARG A 106 -59.74 -1.81 -3.03
N VAL A 107 -59.87 -0.49 -3.12
CA VAL A 107 -59.64 0.44 -2.02
C VAL A 107 -61.02 0.91 -1.51
N PRO A 108 -61.36 0.65 -0.23
CA PRO A 108 -62.60 1.10 0.35
C PRO A 108 -62.67 2.63 0.45
N TYR A 109 -63.90 3.19 0.53
CA TYR A 109 -64.11 4.64 0.64
C TYR A 109 -63.44 5.25 1.90
N GLU A 110 -63.40 4.49 2.97
CA GLU A 110 -62.82 4.89 4.27
C GLU A 110 -61.28 4.99 4.24
N THR A 111 -60.66 4.43 3.17
CA THR A 111 -59.21 4.42 3.03
C THR A 111 -58.73 5.48 2.04
N PRO A 112 -58.24 6.63 2.54
CA PRO A 112 -57.70 7.65 1.64
C PRO A 112 -56.45 7.17 0.89
N PHE A 113 -56.34 7.50 -0.39
CA PHE A 113 -55.16 7.15 -1.21
C PHE A 113 -53.84 7.64 -0.59
N ILE A 114 -53.89 8.79 0.06
CA ILE A 114 -52.71 9.33 0.78
C ILE A 114 -52.21 8.38 1.88
N ALA A 115 -53.09 7.61 2.52
CA ALA A 115 -52.67 6.64 3.54
C ALA A 115 -51.87 5.50 2.94
N ILE A 116 -52.25 5.02 1.76
CA ILE A 116 -51.49 4.03 1.01
C ILE A 116 -50.15 4.59 0.57
N GLY A 117 -50.12 5.80 -0.02
CA GLY A 117 -48.90 6.48 -0.42
C GLY A 117 -47.95 6.71 0.74
N LYS A 118 -48.47 7.08 1.92
CA LYS A 118 -47.66 7.29 3.11
C LYS A 118 -46.98 6.02 3.61
N ILE A 119 -47.67 4.90 3.66
CA ILE A 119 -47.11 3.61 4.10
C ILE A 119 -45.95 3.19 3.14
N VAL A 120 -46.16 3.35 1.83
CA VAL A 120 -45.10 3.03 0.86
C VAL A 120 -43.92 3.98 0.99
N ALA A 121 -44.13 5.29 1.11
CA ALA A 121 -43.10 6.29 1.28
C ALA A 121 -42.29 6.09 2.59
N ASP A 122 -42.97 5.83 3.69
CA ASP A 122 -42.36 5.57 5.00
C ASP A 122 -41.50 4.29 4.94
N SER A 123 -41.99 3.23 4.27
CA SER A 123 -41.25 1.99 4.09
C SER A 123 -39.97 2.18 3.23
N LEU A 124 -40.09 2.93 2.12
CA LEU A 124 -38.95 3.25 1.26
C LEU A 124 -37.90 4.09 2.01
N SER A 125 -38.37 5.09 2.78
CA SER A 125 -37.49 5.90 3.61
C SER A 125 -36.79 5.07 4.68
N ALA A 126 -37.51 4.20 5.40
CA ALA A 126 -36.94 3.33 6.43
C ALA A 126 -35.88 2.36 5.85
N ASP A 127 -36.13 1.81 4.67
CA ASP A 127 -35.15 0.94 4.00
C ASP A 127 -33.88 1.71 3.60
N HIS A 128 -34.03 2.93 3.10
CA HIS A 128 -32.90 3.81 2.78
C HIS A 128 -32.08 4.18 4.03
N TYR A 129 -32.76 4.58 5.12
CA TYR A 129 -32.08 4.89 6.39
C TYR A 129 -31.36 3.67 6.96
N SER A 130 -31.96 2.48 6.92
CA SER A 130 -31.33 1.25 7.39
C SER A 130 -30.05 0.91 6.65
N ARG A 131 -30.03 1.11 5.32
CA ARG A 131 -28.81 0.91 4.50
C ARG A 131 -27.73 1.92 4.87
N LEU A 132 -28.08 3.20 5.04
CA LEU A 132 -27.13 4.23 5.46
C LEU A 132 -26.57 3.94 6.86
N GLU A 133 -27.41 3.54 7.80
CA GLU A 133 -27.00 3.18 9.16
C GLU A 133 -26.03 1.99 9.15
N SER A 134 -26.30 0.96 8.35
CA SER A 134 -25.42 -0.19 8.20
C SER A 134 -24.06 0.21 7.63
N LEU A 135 -24.01 1.10 6.64
CA LEU A 135 -22.75 1.62 6.09
C LEU A 135 -21.97 2.42 7.12
N LEU A 136 -22.62 3.32 7.84
CA LEU A 136 -21.97 4.12 8.89
C LEU A 136 -21.41 3.24 10.01
N LYS A 137 -22.17 2.23 10.44
CA LYS A 137 -21.72 1.26 11.43
C LYS A 137 -20.51 0.47 10.91
N GLY A 138 -20.51 0.05 9.65
CA GLY A 138 -19.36 -0.61 9.01
C GLY A 138 -18.13 0.29 9.01
N HIS A 139 -18.27 1.58 8.65
CA HIS A 139 -17.16 2.54 8.71
C HIS A 139 -16.61 2.71 10.12
N GLN A 140 -17.51 2.80 11.14
CA GLN A 140 -17.10 2.90 12.54
C GLN A 140 -16.30 1.68 13.00
N VAL A 141 -16.75 0.47 12.65
CA VAL A 141 -16.04 -0.78 13.02
C VAL A 141 -14.64 -0.79 12.42
N LEU A 142 -14.49 -0.49 11.12
CA LEU A 142 -13.18 -0.46 10.46
C LEU A 142 -12.26 0.62 11.04
N ALA A 143 -12.78 1.81 11.30
CA ALA A 143 -11.98 2.89 11.90
C ALA A 143 -11.54 2.53 13.33
N SER A 144 -12.43 1.97 14.15
CA SER A 144 -12.12 1.54 15.52
C SER A 144 -11.11 0.39 15.53
N ALA A 145 -11.21 -0.55 14.60
CA ALA A 145 -10.25 -1.64 14.45
C ALA A 145 -8.84 -1.12 14.11
N LEU A 146 -8.75 -0.12 13.24
CA LEU A 146 -7.47 0.50 12.88
C LEU A 146 -6.84 1.28 14.03
N LEU A 147 -7.65 2.02 14.79
CA LEU A 147 -7.18 2.87 15.90
C LEU A 147 -6.90 2.08 17.19
N GLY A 148 -7.43 0.85 17.29
CA GLY A 148 -7.19 -0.03 18.43
C GLY A 148 -5.82 -0.73 18.38
N GLU A 149 -5.54 -1.54 19.38
CA GLU A 149 -4.26 -2.29 19.51
C GLU A 149 -3.99 -3.24 18.33
N GLY A 150 -5.04 -3.72 17.66
CA GLY A 150 -4.92 -4.64 16.52
C GLY A 150 -4.48 -3.98 15.20
N GLY A 151 -4.62 -2.65 15.08
CA GLY A 151 -4.17 -1.88 13.93
C GLY A 151 -4.64 -2.39 12.57
N LEU A 152 -3.78 -2.26 11.57
CA LEU A 152 -4.06 -2.70 10.20
C LEU A 152 -4.46 -4.20 10.08
N PRO A 153 -3.84 -5.15 10.77
CA PRO A 153 -4.29 -6.54 10.76
C PRO A 153 -5.72 -6.72 11.25
N GLN A 154 -6.15 -5.98 12.26
CA GLN A 154 -7.52 -6.09 12.75
C GLN A 154 -8.52 -5.48 11.78
N LEU A 155 -8.21 -4.33 11.18
CA LEU A 155 -9.03 -3.74 10.12
C LEU A 155 -9.28 -4.74 8.98
N LEU A 156 -8.23 -5.45 8.54
CA LEU A 156 -8.34 -6.42 7.44
C LEU A 156 -9.17 -7.65 7.82
N ARG A 157 -9.09 -8.12 9.08
CA ARG A 157 -9.96 -9.19 9.58
C ARG A 157 -11.44 -8.76 9.65
N GLU A 158 -11.71 -7.55 10.13
CA GLU A 158 -13.08 -7.01 10.15
C GLU A 158 -13.63 -6.85 8.74
N LEU A 159 -12.80 -6.36 7.79
CA LEU A 159 -13.18 -6.26 6.39
C LEU A 159 -13.53 -7.63 5.81
N ALA A 160 -12.71 -8.65 6.03
CA ALA A 160 -12.96 -10.02 5.59
C ALA A 160 -14.28 -10.56 6.17
N THR A 161 -14.52 -10.33 7.46
CA THR A 161 -15.76 -10.73 8.15
C THR A 161 -16.99 -10.05 7.53
N MET A 162 -16.91 -8.75 7.24
CA MET A 162 -18.02 -7.99 6.63
C MET A 162 -18.31 -8.42 5.19
N LEU A 163 -17.28 -8.82 4.45
CA LEU A 163 -17.42 -9.28 3.06
C LEU A 163 -17.77 -10.77 2.98
N GLY A 164 -17.55 -11.53 4.07
CA GLY A 164 -17.74 -12.99 4.10
C GLY A 164 -16.74 -13.74 3.21
N THR A 165 -15.55 -13.16 2.97
CA THR A 165 -14.55 -13.73 2.06
C THR A 165 -13.13 -13.34 2.50
N ASP A 166 -12.13 -14.05 1.95
CA ASP A 166 -10.73 -13.80 2.29
C ASP A 166 -10.17 -12.51 1.66
N VAL A 167 -9.26 -11.88 2.42
CA VAL A 167 -8.56 -10.67 2.01
C VAL A 167 -7.06 -10.85 2.16
N VAL A 168 -6.32 -10.35 1.18
CA VAL A 168 -4.86 -10.33 1.18
C VAL A 168 -4.37 -8.92 0.87
N LEU A 169 -3.47 -8.40 1.70
CA LEU A 169 -2.78 -7.14 1.46
C LEU A 169 -1.32 -7.44 1.11
N SER A 170 -0.88 -6.93 -0.03
CA SER A 170 0.50 -7.06 -0.48
C SER A 170 1.11 -5.70 -0.82
N GLN A 171 2.40 -5.55 -0.55
CA GLN A 171 3.17 -4.34 -0.87
C GLN A 171 4.55 -4.76 -1.36
N TYR A 172 5.04 -4.16 -2.43
CA TYR A 172 6.31 -4.53 -3.08
C TYR A 172 6.42 -6.02 -3.44
N GLY A 173 5.31 -6.67 -3.75
CA GLY A 173 5.27 -8.11 -4.04
C GLY A 173 5.34 -9.02 -2.82
N ALA A 174 5.55 -8.48 -1.62
CA ALA A 174 5.49 -9.24 -0.37
C ALA A 174 4.07 -9.17 0.23
N GLN A 175 3.61 -10.29 0.78
CA GLN A 175 2.36 -10.36 1.50
C GLN A 175 2.55 -9.76 2.90
N LEU A 176 1.81 -8.67 3.19
CA LEU A 176 1.79 -8.03 4.51
C LEU A 176 0.79 -8.70 5.45
N PHE A 177 -0.33 -9.15 4.90
CA PHE A 177 -1.41 -9.77 5.66
C PHE A 177 -2.24 -10.70 4.77
N SER A 178 -2.76 -11.79 5.37
CA SER A 178 -3.75 -12.69 4.77
C SER A 178 -4.71 -13.20 5.82
N THR A 179 -5.97 -13.33 5.46
CA THR A 179 -6.97 -14.03 6.27
C THR A 179 -7.05 -15.52 5.92
N GLU A 180 -6.44 -15.96 4.83
CA GLU A 180 -6.36 -17.37 4.50
C GLU A 180 -5.75 -18.16 5.65
N THR A 181 -6.47 -19.14 6.14
CA THR A 181 -5.96 -20.06 7.17
C THR A 181 -4.83 -20.88 6.55
N THR A 182 -3.66 -20.80 7.13
CA THR A 182 -2.39 -21.39 6.69
C THR A 182 -2.55 -22.89 6.35
N GLY A 183 -2.69 -23.14 5.07
CA GLY A 183 -2.63 -24.47 4.49
C GLY A 183 -1.79 -24.44 3.22
N GLY A 184 -0.48 -24.15 3.34
CA GLY A 184 0.43 -24.26 2.20
C GLY A 184 1.43 -23.11 2.10
N ALA A 185 2.59 -23.27 2.71
CA ALA A 185 3.78 -22.53 2.34
C ALA A 185 4.16 -22.89 0.88
N GLY A 186 3.82 -22.04 -0.07
CA GLY A 186 4.19 -22.25 -1.46
C GLY A 186 3.64 -21.15 -2.33
N SER A 187 4.50 -20.39 -2.96
CA SER A 187 4.19 -19.42 -3.99
C SER A 187 3.26 -20.02 -5.06
N GLY A 188 2.01 -19.63 -5.05
CA GLY A 188 1.08 -20.04 -6.08
C GLY A 188 -0.28 -19.44 -5.76
N ALA A 189 -0.84 -18.66 -6.66
CA ALA A 189 -2.19 -18.17 -6.53
C ALA A 189 -3.13 -19.36 -6.26
N PRO A 190 -3.92 -19.34 -5.17
CA PRO A 190 -4.97 -20.34 -4.99
C PRO A 190 -5.93 -20.26 -6.18
N GLY A 191 -6.50 -21.38 -6.57
CA GLY A 191 -7.36 -21.50 -7.78
C GLY A 191 -8.68 -20.76 -7.73
N GLY A 192 -8.80 -19.70 -6.93
CA GLY A 192 -9.92 -18.78 -6.85
C GLY A 192 -9.69 -17.51 -7.64
N HIS A 193 -10.75 -16.91 -8.16
CA HIS A 193 -10.69 -15.59 -8.76
C HIS A 193 -10.49 -14.54 -7.65
N TRP A 194 -9.50 -13.65 -7.84
CA TRP A 194 -9.17 -12.57 -6.91
C TRP A 194 -9.38 -11.22 -7.56
N HIS A 195 -10.23 -10.41 -6.99
CA HIS A 195 -10.37 -9.02 -7.39
C HIS A 195 -9.26 -8.20 -6.74
N ARG A 196 -8.37 -7.66 -7.55
CA ARG A 196 -7.19 -6.90 -7.11
C ARG A 196 -7.43 -5.41 -7.24
N LEU A 197 -7.38 -4.72 -6.12
CA LEU A 197 -7.62 -3.29 -6.01
C LEU A 197 -6.29 -2.58 -5.65
N PRO A 198 -5.84 -1.62 -6.44
CA PRO A 198 -4.65 -0.84 -6.09
C PRO A 198 -4.94 0.06 -4.89
N VAL A 199 -4.02 0.12 -3.95
CA VAL A 199 -4.08 1.04 -2.80
C VAL A 199 -3.10 2.18 -3.06
N ALA A 200 -3.63 3.41 -3.17
CA ALA A 200 -2.81 4.59 -3.45
C ALA A 200 -2.16 5.12 -2.17
N THR A 201 -0.94 4.75 -1.89
CA THR A 201 -0.18 5.21 -0.71
C THR A 201 0.53 6.55 -0.92
N GLY A 202 0.50 7.10 -2.13
CA GLY A 202 1.31 8.27 -2.50
C GLY A 202 2.81 7.95 -2.68
N LEU A 203 3.20 6.71 -2.44
CA LEU A 203 4.54 6.18 -2.67
C LEU A 203 4.52 5.41 -4.00
N LYS A 204 5.67 5.24 -4.64
CA LYS A 204 5.81 4.37 -5.82
C LYS A 204 5.90 2.88 -5.39
N ASP A 205 5.13 2.51 -4.39
CA ASP A 205 5.00 1.17 -3.88
C ASP A 205 3.83 0.47 -4.58
N ARG A 206 4.02 -0.73 -5.04
CA ARG A 206 2.95 -1.54 -5.61
C ARG A 206 2.13 -2.16 -4.48
N CYS A 207 1.26 -1.37 -3.84
CA CYS A 207 0.35 -1.87 -2.81
C CYS A 207 -0.97 -2.32 -3.44
N THR A 208 -1.40 -3.54 -3.11
CA THR A 208 -2.61 -4.15 -3.65
C THR A 208 -3.40 -4.83 -2.54
N LEU A 209 -4.69 -4.50 -2.48
CA LEU A 209 -5.68 -5.23 -1.70
C LEU A 209 -6.36 -6.23 -2.63
N ALA A 210 -6.23 -7.52 -2.37
CA ALA A 210 -6.90 -8.59 -3.10
C ALA A 210 -8.03 -9.15 -2.24
N ILE A 211 -9.20 -9.34 -2.86
CA ILE A 211 -10.42 -9.87 -2.23
C ILE A 211 -10.85 -11.09 -3.03
N ALA A 212 -11.08 -12.21 -2.36
CA ALA A 212 -11.50 -13.44 -3.03
C ALA A 212 -12.95 -13.32 -3.54
N GLU A 213 -13.20 -13.80 -4.75
CA GLU A 213 -14.53 -13.81 -5.37
C GLU A 213 -15.26 -15.15 -5.08
N PRO A 214 -16.61 -15.16 -4.96
CA PRO A 214 -17.50 -14.02 -5.15
C PRO A 214 -17.69 -13.16 -3.90
N TYR A 215 -17.73 -11.84 -4.05
CA TYR A 215 -18.12 -10.92 -3.00
C TYR A 215 -18.99 -9.79 -3.57
N ASN A 216 -19.72 -9.08 -2.72
CA ASN A 216 -20.58 -7.98 -3.16
C ASN A 216 -19.82 -6.63 -3.02
N PRO A 217 -19.40 -5.99 -4.13
CA PRO A 217 -18.70 -4.72 -4.07
C PRO A 217 -19.60 -3.64 -3.44
N ASN A 218 -19.13 -2.98 -2.39
CA ASN A 218 -19.86 -1.92 -1.70
C ASN A 218 -18.94 -0.78 -1.28
N ALA A 219 -19.52 0.30 -0.76
CA ALA A 219 -18.78 1.47 -0.31
C ALA A 219 -17.79 1.18 0.86
N ILE A 220 -17.98 0.09 1.58
CA ILE A 220 -17.08 -0.34 2.68
C ILE A 220 -15.68 -0.66 2.14
N VAL A 221 -15.58 -1.28 0.96
CA VAL A 221 -14.28 -1.60 0.34
C VAL A 221 -13.49 -0.34 0.01
N ALA A 222 -14.14 0.66 -0.60
CA ALA A 222 -13.50 1.94 -0.92
C ALA A 222 -13.04 2.69 0.33
N TYR A 223 -13.85 2.63 1.40
CA TYR A 223 -13.47 3.19 2.68
C TYR A 223 -12.29 2.46 3.32
N ALA A 224 -12.28 1.13 3.32
CA ALA A 224 -11.15 0.32 3.77
C ALA A 224 -9.87 0.64 3.00
N GLN A 225 -9.93 0.75 1.65
CA GLN A 225 -8.79 1.16 0.84
C GLN A 225 -8.22 2.52 1.29
N SER A 226 -9.10 3.48 1.61
CA SER A 226 -8.68 4.81 2.09
C SER A 226 -7.97 4.73 3.44
N LEU A 227 -8.52 3.94 4.39
CA LEU A 227 -7.90 3.73 5.70
C LEU A 227 -6.55 3.02 5.58
N ILE A 228 -6.45 1.97 4.76
CA ILE A 228 -5.20 1.25 4.48
C ILE A 228 -4.17 2.19 3.87
N SER A 229 -4.58 3.03 2.92
CA SER A 229 -3.72 4.03 2.28
C SER A 229 -3.11 5.01 3.29
N VAL A 230 -3.94 5.56 4.17
CA VAL A 230 -3.50 6.50 5.23
C VAL A 230 -2.54 5.81 6.19
N GLU A 231 -2.87 4.60 6.65
CA GLU A 231 -2.04 3.87 7.61
C GLU A 231 -0.69 3.49 7.02
N LEU A 232 -0.65 2.92 5.82
CA LEU A 232 0.62 2.59 5.15
C LEU A 232 1.47 3.83 4.89
N SER A 233 0.85 4.95 4.53
CA SER A 233 1.56 6.22 4.37
C SER A 233 2.14 6.74 5.68
N ASN A 234 1.41 6.60 6.80
CA ASN A 234 1.89 6.96 8.12
C ASN A 234 3.04 6.07 8.58
N GLN A 235 2.93 4.75 8.40
CA GLN A 235 4.01 3.81 8.71
C GLN A 235 5.27 4.09 7.89
N ALA A 236 5.10 4.40 6.60
CA ALA A 236 6.21 4.76 5.74
C ALA A 236 6.93 6.05 6.20
N ARG A 237 6.16 7.06 6.62
CA ARG A 237 6.73 8.31 7.18
C ARG A 237 7.47 8.06 8.49
N ARG A 238 6.90 7.25 9.38
CA ARG A 238 7.56 6.86 10.65
C ARG A 238 8.88 6.17 10.36
N ARG A 239 8.90 5.13 9.53
CA ARG A 239 10.14 4.44 9.13
C ARG A 239 11.18 5.40 8.54
N ALA A 240 10.77 6.30 7.66
CA ALA A 240 11.69 7.27 7.07
C ALA A 240 12.30 8.21 8.10
N SER A 241 11.52 8.66 9.08
CA SER A 241 12.01 9.51 10.17
C SER A 241 12.95 8.76 11.12
N GLU A 242 12.57 7.56 11.54
CA GLU A 242 13.38 6.70 12.42
C GLU A 242 14.71 6.35 11.76
N ARG A 243 14.70 5.89 10.50
CA ARG A 243 15.94 5.59 9.75
C ARG A 243 16.83 6.79 9.59
N ALA A 244 16.29 7.99 9.44
CA ALA A 244 17.09 9.20 9.31
C ALA A 244 17.76 9.59 10.65
N VAL A 245 17.02 9.50 11.75
CA VAL A 245 17.55 9.82 13.10
C VAL A 245 18.63 8.82 13.51
N VAL A 246 18.34 7.52 13.40
CA VAL A 246 19.32 6.47 13.70
C VAL A 246 20.49 6.52 12.72
N GLY A 247 20.21 6.89 11.46
CA GLY A 247 21.22 7.03 10.42
C GLY A 247 22.29 8.07 10.75
N GLN A 248 21.88 9.22 11.29
CA GLN A 248 22.84 10.23 11.73
C GLN A 248 23.74 9.70 12.87
N LEU A 249 23.13 9.03 13.85
CA LEU A 249 23.89 8.41 14.95
C LEU A 249 24.89 7.37 14.43
N CYS A 250 24.44 6.44 13.57
CA CYS A 250 25.32 5.43 12.97
C CYS A 250 26.45 6.08 12.16
N GLN A 251 26.15 7.15 11.44
CA GLN A 251 27.14 7.89 10.66
C GLN A 251 28.23 8.51 11.56
N ASP A 252 27.83 9.08 12.71
CA ASP A 252 28.77 9.66 13.66
C ASP A 252 29.69 8.59 14.27
N VAL A 253 29.15 7.39 14.59
CA VAL A 253 29.94 6.24 15.06
C VAL A 253 30.87 5.73 13.95
N VAL A 254 30.38 5.58 12.74
CA VAL A 254 31.20 5.09 11.61
C VAL A 254 32.33 6.06 11.27
N ARG A 255 32.10 7.36 11.36
CA ARG A 255 33.12 8.39 11.12
C ARG A 255 34.12 8.56 12.29
N GLY A 256 33.83 7.95 13.45
CA GLY A 256 34.64 8.08 14.66
C GLY A 256 34.47 9.43 15.39
N THR A 257 33.47 10.24 14.98
CA THR A 257 33.13 11.48 15.69
C THR A 257 32.39 11.21 16.99
N LEU A 258 31.82 10.00 17.13
CA LEU A 258 31.20 9.49 18.34
C LEU A 258 31.83 8.13 18.69
N ALA A 259 32.52 8.04 19.83
CA ALA A 259 33.29 6.87 20.24
C ALA A 259 33.14 6.59 21.74
N GLY A 260 33.70 5.47 22.19
CA GLY A 260 33.78 5.10 23.61
C GLY A 260 32.42 4.95 24.31
N PRO A 261 32.32 5.31 25.61
CA PRO A 261 31.10 5.16 26.39
C PRO A 261 29.89 5.91 25.85
N ASP A 262 30.09 7.07 25.23
CA ASP A 262 29.02 7.88 24.64
C ASP A 262 28.42 7.21 23.43
N ALA A 263 29.24 6.56 22.60
CA ALA A 263 28.74 5.74 21.47
C ALA A 263 27.91 4.58 21.98
N VAL A 264 28.36 3.87 23.02
CA VAL A 264 27.63 2.75 23.64
C VAL A 264 26.25 3.23 24.15
N ALA A 265 26.21 4.33 24.91
CA ALA A 265 25.01 4.87 25.50
C ALA A 265 23.99 5.29 24.42
N ARG A 266 24.46 5.99 23.38
CA ARG A 266 23.57 6.48 22.29
C ARG A 266 23.08 5.35 21.38
N LEU A 267 23.95 4.39 21.02
CA LEU A 267 23.55 3.20 20.25
C LEU A 267 22.52 2.38 21.04
N GLY A 268 22.74 2.18 22.35
CA GLY A 268 21.76 1.52 23.22
C GLY A 268 20.42 2.26 23.28
N GLY A 269 20.44 3.59 23.37
CA GLY A 269 19.24 4.43 23.31
C GLY A 269 18.49 4.34 21.98
N ALA A 270 19.18 4.00 20.88
CA ALA A 270 18.60 3.76 19.58
C ALA A 270 18.16 2.29 19.35
N GLY A 271 18.34 1.41 20.36
CA GLY A 271 17.98 0.00 20.30
C GLY A 271 19.09 -0.93 19.81
N ILE A 272 20.31 -0.43 19.56
CA ILE A 272 21.47 -1.25 19.19
C ILE A 272 22.22 -1.61 20.48
N ASP A 273 21.94 -2.81 21.01
CA ASP A 273 22.63 -3.32 22.20
C ASP A 273 24.05 -3.76 21.83
N THR A 274 25.02 -2.94 22.21
CA THR A 274 26.44 -3.20 21.94
C THR A 274 27.06 -4.30 22.81
N ALA A 275 26.36 -4.80 23.83
CA ALA A 275 26.79 -5.97 24.59
C ALA A 275 26.58 -7.26 23.78
N LEU A 276 25.61 -7.28 22.90
CA LEU A 276 25.37 -8.37 21.96
C LEU A 276 26.24 -8.23 20.70
N ARG A 277 26.48 -9.35 20.04
CA ARG A 277 27.18 -9.34 18.75
C ARG A 277 26.23 -8.82 17.68
N GLN A 278 26.62 -7.76 16.99
CA GLN A 278 25.83 -7.16 15.92
C GLN A 278 26.37 -7.58 14.56
N VAL A 279 25.49 -8.02 13.69
CA VAL A 279 25.75 -8.17 12.26
C VAL A 279 25.15 -6.97 11.55
N VAL A 280 25.95 -6.26 10.77
CA VAL A 280 25.48 -5.16 9.94
C VAL A 280 25.23 -5.66 8.54
N VAL A 281 24.01 -5.43 8.03
CA VAL A 281 23.62 -5.67 6.64
C VAL A 281 23.44 -4.32 5.95
N ILE A 282 24.06 -4.14 4.79
CA ILE A 282 23.96 -2.90 4.00
C ILE A 282 23.27 -3.21 2.68
N VAL A 283 22.28 -2.40 2.33
CA VAL A 283 21.56 -2.46 1.07
C VAL A 283 21.86 -1.21 0.25
N GLU A 284 22.32 -1.41 -0.97
CA GLU A 284 22.49 -0.38 -1.98
C GLU A 284 21.57 -0.67 -3.16
N VAL A 285 20.85 0.35 -3.65
CA VAL A 285 19.98 0.24 -4.84
C VAL A 285 20.41 1.22 -5.92
N ALA A 286 19.95 0.99 -7.16
CA ALA A 286 20.17 1.91 -8.25
C ALA A 286 19.73 3.35 -7.90
N SER A 287 20.44 4.36 -8.41
CA SER A 287 20.25 5.78 -8.04
C SER A 287 18.80 6.25 -8.16
N GLY A 288 18.07 5.82 -9.19
CA GLY A 288 16.66 6.15 -9.38
C GLY A 288 15.69 5.50 -8.37
N GLN A 289 16.15 4.50 -7.60
CA GLN A 289 15.34 3.73 -6.66
C GLN A 289 15.66 4.04 -5.18
N ARG A 290 16.62 4.91 -4.88
CA ARG A 290 17.08 5.22 -3.50
C ARG A 290 15.96 5.68 -2.57
N ARG A 291 14.94 6.35 -3.09
CA ARG A 291 13.77 6.78 -2.28
C ARG A 291 13.03 5.61 -1.64
N ALA A 292 13.02 4.44 -2.28
CA ALA A 292 12.38 3.25 -1.74
C ALA A 292 13.02 2.80 -0.41
N LEU A 293 14.34 2.93 -0.26
CA LEU A 293 15.04 2.55 0.97
C LEU A 293 14.60 3.33 2.22
N ARG A 294 13.97 4.50 2.04
CA ARG A 294 13.47 5.30 3.17
C ARG A 294 12.20 4.71 3.77
N THR A 295 11.37 4.09 2.97
CA THR A 295 9.98 3.72 3.33
C THR A 295 9.68 2.24 3.21
N LEU A 296 10.50 1.47 2.47
CA LEU A 296 10.32 0.04 2.26
C LEU A 296 10.27 -0.70 3.61
N PRO A 297 9.24 -1.51 3.88
CA PRO A 297 9.27 -2.41 5.04
C PRO A 297 10.38 -3.43 4.88
N THR A 298 10.92 -3.92 5.99
CA THR A 298 11.93 -5.00 5.99
C THR A 298 11.27 -6.35 6.23
N PRO A 299 11.88 -7.44 5.74
CA PRO A 299 11.40 -8.81 5.98
C PRO A 299 11.38 -9.16 7.47
N ALA A 300 10.53 -10.13 7.86
CA ALA A 300 10.37 -10.57 9.24
C ALA A 300 11.69 -11.04 9.91
N GLY A 301 12.64 -11.57 9.14
CA GLY A 301 13.98 -11.94 9.64
C GLY A 301 14.78 -10.78 10.23
N PHE A 302 14.37 -9.54 9.98
CA PHE A 302 15.00 -8.32 10.51
C PHE A 302 14.20 -7.67 11.65
N ALA A 303 13.17 -8.32 12.19
CA ALA A 303 12.28 -7.75 13.19
C ALA A 303 12.99 -7.31 14.48
N SER A 304 14.09 -7.96 14.85
CA SER A 304 14.94 -7.58 16.00
C SER A 304 16.03 -6.56 15.62
N GLY A 305 16.15 -6.20 14.35
CA GLY A 305 17.18 -5.30 13.85
C GLY A 305 16.79 -3.84 13.95
N VAL A 306 17.80 -2.99 14.08
CA VAL A 306 17.66 -1.53 14.05
C VAL A 306 18.05 -1.02 12.67
N GLU A 307 17.16 -0.25 12.07
CA GLU A 307 17.29 0.24 10.70
C GLU A 307 17.78 1.69 10.69
N ALA A 308 18.74 1.97 9.84
CA ALA A 308 19.35 3.28 9.66
C ALA A 308 19.51 3.63 8.19
N LEU A 309 19.48 4.90 7.85
CA LEU A 309 19.83 5.38 6.51
C LEU A 309 21.16 6.13 6.58
N VAL A 310 22.23 5.52 6.08
CA VAL A 310 23.59 6.09 6.08
C VAL A 310 24.06 6.22 4.63
N ASP A 311 24.50 7.39 4.22
CA ASP A 311 24.98 7.69 2.87
C ASP A 311 24.06 7.12 1.75
N GLU A 312 22.75 7.34 1.89
CA GLU A 312 21.69 6.86 0.97
C GLU A 312 21.58 5.32 0.86
N ARG A 313 22.20 4.56 1.76
CA ARG A 313 22.09 3.12 1.91
C ARG A 313 21.26 2.76 3.13
N LEU A 314 20.49 1.68 3.03
CA LEU A 314 19.83 1.11 4.20
C LEU A 314 20.82 0.24 4.93
N VAL A 315 21.06 0.56 6.20
CA VAL A 315 21.94 -0.14 7.11
C VAL A 315 21.08 -0.76 8.20
N ILE A 316 21.24 -2.05 8.46
CA ILE A 316 20.47 -2.76 9.48
C ILE A 316 21.43 -3.47 10.40
N ALA A 317 21.38 -3.14 11.68
CA ALA A 317 22.13 -3.84 12.73
C ALA A 317 21.22 -4.90 13.34
N VAL A 318 21.61 -6.17 13.25
CA VAL A 318 20.82 -7.31 13.74
C VAL A 318 21.61 -8.01 14.86
N PRO A 319 21.06 -8.08 16.09
CA PRO A 319 21.73 -8.77 17.19
C PRO A 319 21.79 -10.27 16.93
N ASP A 320 22.94 -10.88 17.13
CA ASP A 320 23.24 -12.30 16.95
C ASP A 320 22.74 -12.88 15.61
N GLY A 321 22.70 -12.03 14.56
CA GLY A 321 22.19 -12.37 13.23
C GLY A 321 23.13 -13.32 12.47
N ASP A 322 22.54 -14.15 11.59
CA ASP A 322 23.26 -14.92 10.58
C ASP A 322 23.38 -14.10 9.30
N GLY A 323 24.53 -13.49 9.06
CA GLY A 323 24.79 -12.59 7.93
C GLY A 323 24.45 -13.19 6.56
N PRO A 324 24.93 -14.41 6.24
CA PRO A 324 24.56 -15.14 5.01
C PRO A 324 23.04 -15.28 4.83
N VAL A 325 22.34 -15.77 5.83
CA VAL A 325 20.88 -15.99 5.78
C VAL A 325 20.14 -14.66 5.60
N LEU A 326 20.47 -13.65 6.42
CA LEU A 326 19.86 -12.32 6.36
C LEU A 326 20.06 -11.66 5.00
N SER A 327 21.28 -11.72 4.45
CA SER A 327 21.57 -11.09 3.16
C SER A 327 20.86 -11.78 1.99
N GLN A 328 20.71 -13.11 2.03
CA GLN A 328 19.93 -13.85 1.04
C GLN A 328 18.43 -13.52 1.13
N GLN A 329 17.86 -13.47 2.34
CA GLN A 329 16.47 -13.08 2.56
C GLN A 329 16.19 -11.67 2.05
N MET A 330 17.09 -10.72 2.37
CA MET A 330 16.98 -9.34 1.91
C MET A 330 17.09 -9.26 0.38
N GLY A 331 18.06 -9.95 -0.23
CA GLY A 331 18.23 -10.00 -1.68
C GLY A 331 17.01 -10.53 -2.40
N ALA A 332 16.44 -11.65 -1.92
CA ALA A 332 15.22 -12.23 -2.48
C ALA A 332 14.02 -11.28 -2.35
N TYR A 333 13.86 -10.63 -1.19
CA TYR A 333 12.80 -9.66 -0.95
C TYR A 333 12.90 -8.44 -1.90
N LEU A 334 14.08 -7.86 -2.04
CA LEU A 334 14.31 -6.70 -2.91
C LEU A 334 14.09 -7.05 -4.39
N HIS A 335 14.51 -8.24 -4.80
CA HIS A 335 14.24 -8.75 -6.14
C HIS A 335 12.73 -8.90 -6.39
N GLY A 336 11.99 -9.52 -5.47
CA GLY A 336 10.53 -9.63 -5.52
C GLY A 336 9.83 -8.27 -5.54
N ALA A 337 10.40 -7.27 -4.87
CA ALA A 337 9.93 -5.88 -4.91
C ALA A 337 10.24 -5.14 -6.23
N GLY A 338 10.97 -5.76 -7.16
CA GLY A 338 11.38 -5.16 -8.43
C GLY A 338 12.49 -4.12 -8.28
N LEU A 339 13.28 -4.21 -7.21
CA LEU A 339 14.40 -3.30 -6.96
C LEU A 339 15.72 -3.93 -7.44
N THR A 340 16.50 -3.14 -8.17
CA THR A 340 17.88 -3.53 -8.54
C THR A 340 18.78 -3.17 -7.36
N ALA A 341 19.14 -4.17 -6.57
CA ALA A 341 19.84 -3.99 -5.31
C ALA A 341 21.09 -4.85 -5.22
N LYS A 342 22.03 -4.37 -4.38
CA LYS A 342 23.15 -5.12 -3.87
C LYS A 342 23.04 -5.18 -2.36
N VAL A 343 23.25 -6.36 -1.80
CA VAL A 343 23.24 -6.58 -0.35
C VAL A 343 24.61 -7.09 0.07
N GLY A 344 25.18 -6.45 1.08
CA GLY A 344 26.42 -6.88 1.72
C GLY A 344 26.23 -7.03 3.22
N TYR A 345 27.01 -7.86 3.86
CA TYR A 345 26.99 -8.02 5.31
C TYR A 345 28.41 -8.08 5.88
N GLY A 346 28.54 -7.74 7.17
CA GLY A 346 29.78 -7.86 7.92
C GLY A 346 29.75 -9.00 8.93
N GLY A 347 30.85 -9.20 9.62
CA GLY A 347 30.94 -10.16 10.71
C GLY A 347 30.12 -9.77 11.92
N ALA A 348 29.90 -10.72 12.83
CA ALA A 348 29.20 -10.51 14.09
C ALA A 348 30.20 -10.07 15.18
N TYR A 349 30.10 -8.84 15.63
CA TYR A 349 31.00 -8.25 16.64
C TYR A 349 30.22 -7.56 17.75
N ALA A 350 30.76 -7.60 18.98
CA ALA A 350 30.26 -6.84 20.12
C ALA A 350 30.97 -5.50 20.24
N GLN A 351 30.48 -4.62 21.11
CA GLN A 351 30.94 -3.26 21.37
C GLN A 351 30.62 -2.25 20.22
N ALA A 352 30.76 -0.98 20.49
CA ALA A 352 30.55 0.08 19.49
C ALA A 352 31.58 0.00 18.32
N SER A 353 32.85 -0.33 18.66
CA SER A 353 33.88 -0.62 17.66
C SER A 353 33.52 -1.82 16.80
N GLY A 354 32.86 -2.85 17.35
CA GLY A 354 32.41 -4.03 16.63
C GLY A 354 31.30 -3.70 15.62
N PHE A 355 30.35 -2.82 15.95
CA PHE A 355 29.38 -2.29 15.01
C PHE A 355 30.09 -1.59 13.84
N ARG A 356 31.10 -0.77 14.13
CA ARG A 356 31.89 -0.06 13.12
C ARG A 356 32.63 -1.04 12.20
N TRP A 357 33.23 -2.10 12.75
CA TRP A 357 33.89 -3.14 11.95
C TRP A 357 32.93 -3.87 11.03
N SER A 358 31.80 -4.33 11.56
CA SER A 358 30.77 -5.00 10.77
C SER A 358 30.26 -4.10 9.64
N TYR A 359 30.08 -2.80 9.89
CA TYR A 359 29.70 -1.83 8.85
C TYR A 359 30.73 -1.74 7.72
N PHE A 360 32.03 -1.64 8.04
CA PHE A 360 33.06 -1.53 7.02
C PHE A 360 33.18 -2.81 6.20
N GLU A 361 33.10 -3.97 6.81
CA GLU A 361 33.11 -5.24 6.10
C GLU A 361 31.88 -5.38 5.18
N ALA A 362 30.69 -5.03 5.67
CA ALA A 362 29.48 -5.02 4.87
C ALA A 362 29.61 -4.08 3.66
N ARG A 363 30.15 -2.88 3.89
CA ARG A 363 30.37 -1.90 2.82
C ARG A 363 31.40 -2.35 1.80
N GLU A 364 32.51 -2.92 2.25
CA GLU A 364 33.56 -3.46 1.37
C GLU A 364 33.03 -4.61 0.51
N SER A 365 32.22 -5.50 1.09
CA SER A 365 31.60 -6.62 0.37
C SER A 365 30.78 -6.16 -0.84
N LEU A 366 30.11 -5.00 -0.79
CA LEU A 366 29.32 -4.43 -1.89
C LEU A 366 30.16 -4.12 -3.14
N THR A 367 31.47 -3.91 -3.00
CA THR A 367 32.37 -3.60 -4.13
C THR A 367 32.46 -4.73 -5.14
N ARG A 368 32.12 -5.95 -4.75
CA ARG A 368 32.04 -7.12 -5.66
C ARG A 368 30.92 -6.99 -6.69
N GLY A 369 29.91 -6.19 -6.43
CA GLY A 369 28.87 -5.87 -7.37
C GLY A 369 27.82 -6.95 -7.61
N LEU A 370 27.83 -8.05 -6.84
CA LEU A 370 26.84 -9.11 -6.92
C LEU A 370 25.51 -8.69 -6.22
N PRO A 371 24.38 -9.33 -6.53
CA PRO A 371 23.13 -9.10 -5.80
C PRO A 371 23.23 -9.38 -4.30
N VAL A 372 23.95 -10.44 -3.92
CA VAL A 372 24.30 -10.77 -2.53
C VAL A 372 25.81 -10.96 -2.45
N ASN A 373 26.44 -10.24 -1.54
CA ASN A 373 27.89 -10.17 -1.40
C ASN A 373 28.32 -10.68 -0.02
N THR A 374 29.27 -11.59 -0.01
CA THR A 374 29.89 -12.12 1.21
C THR A 374 31.12 -11.29 1.56
N PRO A 375 31.42 -11.06 2.85
CA PRO A 375 32.68 -10.46 3.23
C PRO A 375 33.84 -11.39 2.85
N ASP A 376 34.92 -10.79 2.37
CA ASP A 376 36.20 -11.49 2.32
C ASP A 376 36.78 -11.60 3.72
N ARG A 377 37.89 -12.34 3.85
CA ARG A 377 38.67 -12.32 5.09
C ARG A 377 38.93 -10.88 5.46
N LEU A 378 38.78 -10.56 6.77
CA LEU A 378 39.12 -9.25 7.36
C LEU A 378 40.34 -8.65 6.66
N SER A 379 40.13 -7.58 5.92
CA SER A 379 41.26 -6.85 5.36
C SER A 379 41.87 -6.01 6.48
N LEU A 380 43.20 -5.92 6.51
CA LEU A 380 43.89 -4.98 7.42
C LEU A 380 43.37 -3.56 7.23
N THR A 381 42.92 -3.22 6.04
CA THR A 381 42.30 -1.93 5.70
C THR A 381 41.01 -1.71 6.50
N SER A 382 40.10 -2.68 6.52
CA SER A 382 38.84 -2.57 7.28
C SER A 382 39.12 -2.44 8.79
N LEU A 383 40.11 -3.17 9.29
CA LEU A 383 40.53 -3.08 10.71
C LEU A 383 41.14 -1.71 11.05
N LEU A 384 42.01 -1.17 10.22
CA LEU A 384 42.59 0.15 10.41
C LEU A 384 41.52 1.24 10.36
N MET A 385 40.59 1.15 9.42
CA MET A 385 39.48 2.10 9.27
C MET A 385 38.50 2.08 10.46
N ALA A 386 38.39 0.97 11.17
CA ALA A 386 37.61 0.83 12.37
C ALA A 386 38.34 1.23 13.67
N SER A 387 39.65 1.48 13.62
CA SER A 387 40.43 1.88 14.77
C SER A 387 40.07 3.32 15.20
N GLU A 388 39.80 3.50 16.50
CA GLU A 388 39.50 4.80 17.10
C GLU A 388 40.79 5.54 17.56
N ASP A 389 41.88 4.79 17.71
CA ASP A 389 43.16 5.31 18.28
C ASP A 389 44.08 5.94 17.22
N VAL A 390 43.76 5.79 15.95
CA VAL A 390 44.57 6.34 14.86
C VAL A 390 43.86 7.54 14.21
N PRO A 391 44.51 8.72 14.14
CA PRO A 391 43.94 9.93 13.55
C PRO A 391 43.92 9.82 12.01
N LEU A 392 43.21 8.81 11.49
CA LEU A 392 43.18 8.48 10.04
C LEU A 392 42.68 9.65 9.19
N ALA A 393 41.76 10.45 9.73
CA ALA A 393 41.20 11.60 9.01
C ALA A 393 42.26 12.70 8.79
N ASP A 394 43.09 12.95 9.79
CA ASP A 394 44.13 13.97 9.72
C ASP A 394 45.29 13.50 8.83
N LEU A 395 45.67 12.23 8.94
CA LEU A 395 46.69 11.63 8.06
C LEU A 395 46.22 11.58 6.59
N ALA A 396 44.97 11.30 6.36
CA ALA A 396 44.39 11.35 5.00
C ALA A 396 44.34 12.77 4.43
N ALA A 397 44.01 13.76 5.27
CA ALA A 397 44.00 15.16 4.88
C ALA A 397 45.42 15.65 4.54
N GLU A 398 46.39 15.33 5.39
CA GLU A 398 47.82 15.66 5.17
C GLU A 398 48.31 15.13 3.80
N ALA A 399 47.97 13.88 3.45
CA ALA A 399 48.39 13.27 2.18
C ALA A 399 47.66 13.79 0.96
N LEU A 400 46.33 14.04 1.05
CA LEU A 400 45.49 14.27 -0.11
C LEU A 400 45.05 15.73 -0.32
N ASP A 401 44.95 16.55 0.72
CA ASP A 401 44.46 17.93 0.59
C ASP A 401 45.33 18.78 -0.34
N PRO A 402 46.69 18.65 -0.37
CA PRO A 402 47.52 19.36 -1.36
C PRO A 402 47.16 19.00 -2.80
N VAL A 403 46.87 17.71 -3.09
CA VAL A 403 46.49 17.22 -4.42
C VAL A 403 45.14 17.75 -4.82
N VAL A 404 44.18 17.71 -3.90
CA VAL A 404 42.81 18.25 -4.13
C VAL A 404 42.84 19.76 -4.36
N ALA A 405 43.58 20.48 -3.55
CA ALA A 405 43.72 21.94 -3.73
C ALA A 405 44.36 22.31 -5.06
N PHE A 406 45.24 21.48 -5.56
CA PHE A 406 45.84 21.64 -6.88
C PHE A 406 44.81 21.36 -7.99
N ASP A 407 44.06 20.24 -7.89
CA ASP A 407 43.01 19.90 -8.86
C ASP A 407 41.93 21.00 -8.94
N GLN A 408 41.52 21.56 -7.81
CA GLN A 408 40.54 22.65 -7.78
C GLN A 408 41.01 23.90 -8.52
N ARG A 409 42.30 24.19 -8.44
CA ARG A 409 42.91 25.40 -9.07
C ARG A 409 43.24 25.21 -10.54
N HIS A 410 43.65 23.98 -10.93
CA HIS A 410 44.24 23.74 -12.24
C HIS A 410 43.45 22.78 -13.12
N HIS A 411 42.37 22.16 -12.61
CA HIS A 411 41.57 21.15 -13.28
C HIS A 411 42.43 20.00 -13.87
N ALA A 412 43.43 19.57 -13.10
CA ALA A 412 44.47 18.65 -13.56
C ALA A 412 44.06 17.17 -13.48
N GLU A 413 42.91 16.85 -12.81
CA GLU A 413 42.38 15.49 -12.64
C GLU A 413 43.35 14.50 -11.98
N LEU A 414 44.20 15.00 -11.06
CA LEU A 414 45.19 14.18 -10.37
C LEU A 414 44.52 13.16 -9.45
N MET A 415 43.46 13.56 -8.73
CA MET A 415 42.71 12.67 -7.85
C MET A 415 42.06 11.52 -8.62
N VAL A 416 41.48 11.80 -9.77
CA VAL A 416 40.91 10.76 -10.65
C VAL A 416 41.98 9.81 -11.16
N THR A 417 43.14 10.37 -11.51
CA THR A 417 44.30 9.57 -12.01
C THR A 417 44.84 8.68 -10.89
N LEU A 418 44.96 9.18 -9.66
CA LEU A 418 45.40 8.43 -8.48
C LEU A 418 44.43 7.29 -8.16
N GLU A 419 43.13 7.58 -8.09
CA GLU A 419 42.10 6.56 -7.83
C GLU A 419 42.18 5.42 -8.85
N ARG A 420 42.22 5.74 -10.13
CA ARG A 420 42.35 4.75 -11.20
C ARG A 420 43.65 3.95 -11.14
N TYR A 421 44.76 4.61 -10.80
CA TYR A 421 46.05 3.97 -10.65
C TYR A 421 46.07 2.93 -9.53
N LEU A 422 45.45 3.27 -8.38
CA LEU A 422 45.34 2.36 -7.25
C LEU A 422 44.40 1.19 -7.55
N MET A 423 43.27 1.45 -8.18
CA MET A 423 42.27 0.43 -8.55
C MET A 423 42.77 -0.53 -9.65
N LEU A 424 43.65 -0.06 -10.53
CA LEU A 424 44.26 -0.85 -11.61
C LEU A 424 45.65 -1.43 -11.24
N ASN A 425 45.86 -1.68 -9.93
CA ASN A 425 47.05 -2.32 -9.37
C ASN A 425 48.37 -1.63 -9.75
N GLY A 426 48.37 -0.32 -9.94
CA GLY A 426 49.57 0.46 -10.27
C GLY A 426 50.00 0.34 -11.75
N SER A 427 49.13 -0.08 -12.63
CA SER A 427 49.45 -0.22 -14.06
C SER A 427 49.22 1.09 -14.81
N VAL A 428 50.32 1.79 -15.13
CA VAL A 428 50.29 3.00 -15.97
C VAL A 428 49.63 2.77 -17.33
N ALA A 429 49.82 1.59 -17.92
CA ALA A 429 49.23 1.24 -19.22
C ALA A 429 47.69 1.14 -19.10
N ALA A 430 47.21 0.42 -18.10
CA ALA A 430 45.78 0.26 -17.86
C ALA A 430 45.06 1.60 -17.51
N VAL A 431 45.75 2.47 -16.76
CA VAL A 431 45.24 3.83 -16.44
C VAL A 431 45.19 4.68 -17.71
N ALA A 432 46.20 4.64 -18.53
CA ALA A 432 46.27 5.38 -19.80
C ALA A 432 45.09 4.98 -20.73
N GLU A 433 44.82 3.71 -20.82
CA GLU A 433 43.69 3.17 -21.58
C GLU A 433 42.34 3.60 -20.95
N ALA A 434 42.16 3.42 -19.66
CA ALA A 434 40.92 3.74 -18.95
C ALA A 434 40.54 5.24 -18.96
N LEU A 435 41.56 6.13 -18.94
CA LEU A 435 41.36 7.58 -18.98
C LEU A 435 41.53 8.17 -20.39
N GLN A 436 41.79 7.34 -21.41
CA GLN A 436 42.08 7.76 -22.78
C GLN A 436 43.22 8.79 -22.87
N LEU A 437 44.27 8.59 -22.07
CA LEU A 437 45.45 9.46 -21.97
C LEU A 437 46.68 8.73 -22.56
N HIS A 438 47.69 9.53 -22.95
CA HIS A 438 48.99 8.95 -23.26
C HIS A 438 49.70 8.53 -21.95
N ARG A 439 50.45 7.39 -21.99
CA ARG A 439 51.15 6.86 -20.80
C ARG A 439 52.14 7.88 -20.17
N ASN A 440 52.69 8.77 -20.95
CA ASN A 440 53.58 9.81 -20.40
C ASN A 440 52.79 10.87 -19.61
N THR A 441 51.57 11.17 -20.02
CA THR A 441 50.66 12.08 -19.24
C THR A 441 50.33 11.45 -17.90
N VAL A 442 50.01 10.15 -17.86
CA VAL A 442 49.77 9.44 -16.61
C VAL A 442 51.01 9.48 -15.71
N ARG A 443 52.21 9.18 -16.24
CA ARG A 443 53.45 9.30 -15.45
C ARG A 443 53.69 10.71 -14.91
N TYR A 444 53.45 11.72 -15.71
CA TYR A 444 53.60 13.11 -15.32
C TYR A 444 52.61 13.45 -14.16
N ARG A 445 51.36 13.03 -14.27
CA ARG A 445 50.37 13.23 -13.21
C ARG A 445 50.75 12.48 -11.93
N LEU A 446 51.26 11.25 -12.02
CA LEU A 446 51.75 10.50 -10.85
C LEU A 446 52.94 11.19 -10.18
N GLN A 447 53.85 11.79 -10.96
CA GLN A 447 54.95 12.59 -10.41
C GLN A 447 54.43 13.85 -9.69
N GLN A 448 53.46 14.52 -10.29
CA GLN A 448 52.83 15.69 -9.60
C GLN A 448 52.13 15.28 -8.29
N ILE A 449 51.50 14.12 -8.25
CA ILE A 449 50.90 13.60 -7.01
C ILE A 449 51.97 13.37 -5.96
N GLN A 450 53.07 12.76 -6.36
CA GLN A 450 54.23 12.59 -5.47
C GLN A 450 54.78 13.91 -4.92
N ASP A 451 54.97 14.90 -5.81
CA ASP A 451 55.52 16.20 -5.48
C ASP A 451 54.58 16.96 -4.51
N LEU A 452 53.27 16.79 -4.62
CA LEU A 452 52.26 17.45 -3.81
C LEU A 452 51.98 16.72 -2.48
N SER A 453 51.89 15.39 -2.50
CA SER A 453 51.53 14.58 -1.33
C SER A 453 52.72 14.16 -0.50
N GLY A 454 53.94 14.14 -1.08
CA GLY A 454 55.13 13.58 -0.48
C GLY A 454 55.22 12.06 -0.53
N TYR A 455 54.24 11.39 -1.13
CA TYR A 455 54.17 9.90 -1.27
C TYR A 455 54.28 9.47 -2.73
N ASP A 456 55.19 8.53 -2.98
CA ASP A 456 55.38 7.95 -4.34
C ASP A 456 54.36 6.81 -4.63
N PRO A 457 53.38 7.01 -5.53
CA PRO A 457 52.45 5.96 -5.85
C PRO A 457 53.08 4.69 -6.45
N GLY A 458 54.34 4.77 -6.93
CA GLY A 458 55.12 3.64 -7.41
C GLY A 458 55.71 2.76 -6.31
N VAL A 459 55.93 3.30 -5.11
CA VAL A 459 56.44 2.58 -3.94
C VAL A 459 55.30 1.90 -3.20
N THR A 460 55.42 0.61 -2.89
CA THR A 460 54.34 -0.19 -2.32
C THR A 460 53.83 0.38 -0.99
N ALA A 461 54.72 0.84 -0.07
CA ALA A 461 54.35 1.38 1.20
C ALA A 461 53.53 2.66 1.06
N ASP A 462 53.97 3.58 0.20
CA ASP A 462 53.32 4.86 -0.06
C ASP A 462 51.98 4.66 -0.80
N ARG A 463 51.93 3.68 -1.70
CA ARG A 463 50.71 3.26 -2.40
C ARG A 463 49.65 2.75 -1.43
N VAL A 464 50.03 1.97 -0.43
CA VAL A 464 49.13 1.52 0.63
C VAL A 464 48.65 2.73 1.47
N HIS A 465 49.53 3.67 1.80
CA HIS A 465 49.17 4.89 2.50
C HIS A 465 48.15 5.72 1.72
N LEU A 466 48.42 5.99 0.44
CA LEU A 466 47.50 6.73 -0.46
C LEU A 466 46.18 6.00 -0.65
N TYR A 467 46.19 4.66 -0.72
CA TYR A 467 44.98 3.84 -0.80
C TYR A 467 44.13 3.97 0.46
N LEU A 468 44.73 3.90 1.64
CA LEU A 468 44.04 4.11 2.91
C LEU A 468 43.49 5.55 3.02
N ALA A 469 44.30 6.54 2.65
CA ALA A 469 43.88 7.94 2.68
C ALA A 469 42.66 8.23 1.77
N LEU A 470 42.62 7.64 0.58
CA LEU A 470 41.47 7.75 -0.32
C LEU A 470 40.20 7.12 0.29
N ASN A 471 40.33 5.94 0.89
CA ASN A 471 39.19 5.28 1.54
C ASN A 471 38.67 6.09 2.74
N VAL A 472 39.55 6.65 3.57
CA VAL A 472 39.16 7.55 4.68
C VAL A 472 38.46 8.80 4.17
N ARG A 473 38.94 9.38 3.07
CA ARG A 473 38.31 10.56 2.45
C ARG A 473 36.94 10.27 1.84
N GLY A 474 36.77 9.12 1.21
CA GLY A 474 35.48 8.67 0.66
C GLY A 474 34.41 8.40 1.73
N LEU A 475 34.77 8.45 3.02
CA LEU A 475 33.87 8.39 4.16
C LEU A 475 33.34 9.76 4.59
N ARG A 476 33.93 10.84 4.14
CA ARG A 476 33.49 12.22 4.38
C ARG A 476 32.52 12.68 3.28
#